data_6b09760aa2632565ed92fc37653f6dee
#
_entry.id   6b09760aa2632565ed92fc37653f6dee
#
_cell.length_a   1.000
_cell.length_b   1.000
_cell.length_c   1.000
_cell.angle_alpha   90.00
_cell.angle_beta   90.00
_cell.angle_gamma   90.00
#
_symmetry.space_group_name_H-M   'P 1'
#
loop_
_entity.id
_entity.type
_entity.pdbx_description
1 polymer ?
#
loop_
_entity_poly.entity_id
_entity_poly.type
_entity_poly.pdbx_seq_one_letter_code
_entity_poly.pdbx_strand_id
1 'polypeptide(L)'
;MKYLAAFLFLALVSCGAPETPKAYVTSQKGGISVIDIESKQVISDIDIQSSGPRGIGISQDGKYLITANKGDANLSIIDRASGKFVSHVEVGKNPEFVRVFGDLVFVSTEPASSGKPPAQNDHAAKDDEDDDDDKTPAQIAVVDIKSGKKLREIEGGPETEGIEFNKDGTQIIVTNEADNTVTIHDLQSGELLKTFDVKPFGDRPRGIKMSPKGNIFVSTLEHSDNFVVLDQEYNHLQTVNTGKNPYGVAFDATGDRLFVASSKSKLLEVFETEGFTKLKDIPLEGKRCWHFSFTPNNDELLLACGRSDELIVVDTNNLEVTGSIPVSGIPWGVVTYPKSIGSLDDIR
;
A
#
# COMPACT_ATOMS: atom_id res chain seq x y z
N MET A 1 42.28 -44.84 -39.11
CA MET A 1 41.25 -43.80 -39.24
C MET A 1 40.34 -43.95 -38.04
N LYS A 2 40.44 -43.00 -37.09
CA LYS A 2 39.57 -42.97 -35.86
C LYS A 2 38.55 -41.85 -36.05
N TYR A 3 37.26 -42.22 -36.14
CA TYR A 3 36.18 -41.25 -36.21
C TYR A 3 35.84 -40.74 -34.79
N LEU A 4 36.02 -39.46 -34.57
CA LEU A 4 35.63 -38.78 -33.38
C LEU A 4 34.16 -38.31 -33.59
N ALA A 5 33.21 -38.91 -32.90
CA ALA A 5 31.82 -38.44 -32.89
C ALA A 5 31.68 -37.31 -31.89
N ALA A 6 31.44 -36.08 -32.38
CA ALA A 6 31.10 -34.95 -31.54
C ALA A 6 29.60 -34.98 -31.19
N PHE A 7 29.27 -35.23 -29.92
CA PHE A 7 27.94 -35.06 -29.39
C PHE A 7 27.64 -33.59 -29.13
N LEU A 8 26.78 -33.02 -29.94
CA LEU A 8 26.25 -31.66 -29.76
C LEU A 8 25.13 -31.73 -28.69
N PHE A 9 25.42 -31.26 -27.46
CA PHE A 9 24.38 -31.06 -26.44
C PHE A 9 23.57 -29.83 -26.79
N LEU A 10 22.35 -29.99 -27.33
CA LEU A 10 21.35 -28.94 -27.41
C LEU A 10 20.80 -28.70 -26.00
N ALA A 11 21.21 -27.62 -25.35
CA ALA A 11 20.56 -27.12 -24.15
C ALA A 11 19.18 -26.57 -24.56
N LEU A 12 18.13 -27.32 -24.29
CA LEU A 12 16.76 -26.85 -24.33
C LEU A 12 16.61 -25.81 -23.22
N VAL A 13 16.68 -24.51 -23.57
CA VAL A 13 16.20 -23.45 -22.72
C VAL A 13 14.69 -23.59 -22.68
N SER A 14 14.16 -24.18 -21.60
CA SER A 14 12.73 -24.17 -21.31
C SER A 14 12.36 -22.72 -21.02
N CYS A 15 11.85 -22.00 -22.01
CA CYS A 15 11.04 -20.81 -21.77
C CYS A 15 9.76 -21.29 -21.07
N GLY A 16 9.73 -21.19 -19.73
CA GLY A 16 8.49 -21.39 -18.98
C GLY A 16 7.41 -20.47 -19.54
N ALA A 17 6.18 -20.94 -19.62
CA ALA A 17 5.04 -20.08 -19.94
C ALA A 17 5.05 -18.87 -18.99
N PRO A 18 4.68 -17.67 -19.45
CA PRO A 18 4.59 -16.50 -18.57
C PRO A 18 3.65 -16.84 -17.41
N GLU A 19 4.05 -16.44 -16.21
CA GLU A 19 3.25 -16.65 -15.01
C GLU A 19 1.92 -15.86 -15.14
N THR A 20 0.79 -16.54 -14.87
CA THR A 20 -0.52 -15.87 -14.88
C THR A 20 -0.55 -14.76 -13.82
N PRO A 21 -1.10 -13.57 -14.15
CA PRO A 21 -1.19 -12.46 -13.21
C PRO A 21 -1.99 -12.84 -11.95
N LYS A 22 -1.46 -12.47 -10.79
CA LYS A 22 -2.07 -12.74 -9.48
C LYS A 22 -2.18 -11.48 -8.65
N ALA A 23 -3.21 -11.42 -7.81
CA ALA A 23 -3.28 -10.48 -6.71
C ALA A 23 -3.06 -11.21 -5.38
N TYR A 24 -2.42 -10.50 -4.44
CA TYR A 24 -2.15 -10.97 -3.09
C TYR A 24 -2.79 -10.00 -2.12
N VAL A 25 -3.65 -10.52 -1.25
CA VAL A 25 -4.50 -9.73 -0.37
C VAL A 25 -4.28 -10.15 1.07
N THR A 26 -3.84 -9.21 1.90
CA THR A 26 -3.79 -9.43 3.35
C THR A 26 -5.17 -9.32 3.97
N SER A 27 -5.50 -10.21 4.89
CA SER A 27 -6.73 -10.18 5.68
C SER A 27 -6.40 -10.17 7.17
N GLN A 28 -6.88 -9.16 7.91
CA GLN A 28 -6.51 -8.94 9.31
C GLN A 28 -6.82 -10.11 10.25
N LYS A 29 -7.77 -10.99 9.89
CA LYS A 29 -8.13 -12.21 10.63
C LYS A 29 -7.67 -13.49 9.92
N GLY A 30 -6.80 -13.35 8.92
CA GLY A 30 -6.30 -14.46 8.10
C GLY A 30 -4.81 -14.29 7.79
N GLY A 31 -4.38 -14.80 6.65
CA GLY A 31 -3.06 -14.63 6.07
C GLY A 31 -3.10 -13.80 4.80
N ILE A 32 -2.57 -14.36 3.71
CA ILE A 32 -2.64 -13.78 2.37
C ILE A 32 -3.52 -14.66 1.50
N SER A 33 -4.60 -14.11 0.96
CA SER A 33 -5.36 -14.78 -0.11
C SER A 33 -4.71 -14.51 -1.46
N VAL A 34 -4.52 -15.55 -2.25
CA VAL A 34 -3.98 -15.48 -3.62
C VAL A 34 -5.13 -15.55 -4.61
N ILE A 35 -5.23 -14.55 -5.47
CA ILE A 35 -6.31 -14.40 -6.44
C ILE A 35 -5.72 -14.52 -7.84
N ASP A 36 -6.32 -15.36 -8.66
CA ASP A 36 -6.11 -15.36 -10.09
C ASP A 36 -6.92 -14.20 -10.71
N ILE A 37 -6.21 -13.25 -11.34
CA ILE A 37 -6.82 -12.01 -11.83
C ILE A 37 -7.75 -12.27 -13.01
N GLU A 38 -7.45 -13.25 -13.88
CA GLU A 38 -8.25 -13.54 -15.07
C GLU A 38 -9.59 -14.19 -14.70
N SER A 39 -9.54 -15.22 -13.84
CA SER A 39 -10.75 -15.92 -13.40
C SER A 39 -11.49 -15.21 -12.27
N LYS A 40 -10.88 -14.21 -11.61
CA LYS A 40 -11.42 -13.49 -10.43
C LYS A 40 -11.79 -14.43 -9.28
N GLN A 41 -10.95 -15.46 -9.06
CA GLN A 41 -11.15 -16.47 -8.02
C GLN A 41 -9.99 -16.46 -7.02
N VAL A 42 -10.32 -16.65 -5.74
CA VAL A 42 -9.33 -17.04 -4.74
C VAL A 42 -8.89 -18.48 -5.05
N ILE A 43 -7.61 -18.66 -5.35
CA ILE A 43 -7.05 -19.96 -5.75
C ILE A 43 -6.29 -20.67 -4.63
N SER A 44 -5.83 -19.92 -3.63
CA SER A 44 -5.17 -20.45 -2.43
C SER A 44 -5.05 -19.39 -1.35
N ASP A 45 -4.75 -19.84 -0.13
CA ASP A 45 -4.35 -18.98 0.97
C ASP A 45 -2.93 -19.33 1.42
N ILE A 46 -2.17 -18.33 1.86
CA ILE A 46 -0.81 -18.48 2.38
C ILE A 46 -0.83 -18.20 3.88
N ASP A 47 -0.35 -19.17 4.66
CA ASP A 47 -0.10 -19.01 6.09
C ASP A 47 1.19 -18.20 6.29
N ILE A 48 1.06 -17.01 6.84
CA ILE A 48 2.16 -16.11 7.13
C ILE A 48 2.87 -16.42 8.47
N GLN A 49 2.37 -17.39 9.22
CA GLN A 49 2.82 -17.80 10.56
C GLN A 49 2.86 -16.64 11.57
N SER A 50 1.95 -15.69 11.41
CA SER A 50 1.80 -14.50 12.25
C SER A 50 0.35 -14.03 12.22
N SER A 51 -0.01 -13.02 12.99
CA SER A 51 -1.38 -12.55 13.14
C SER A 51 -1.57 -11.07 12.79
N GLY A 52 -2.78 -10.75 12.30
CA GLY A 52 -3.19 -9.38 12.02
C GLY A 52 -2.43 -8.71 10.87
N PRO A 53 -2.23 -9.37 9.71
CA PRO A 53 -1.52 -8.73 8.61
C PRO A 53 -2.32 -7.55 8.04
N ARG A 54 -1.62 -6.44 7.79
CA ARG A 54 -2.14 -5.23 7.15
C ARG A 54 -1.35 -4.92 5.89
N GLY A 55 -0.33 -4.08 5.97
CA GLY A 55 0.51 -3.73 4.83
C GLY A 55 1.12 -4.94 4.16
N ILE A 56 1.20 -4.89 2.84
CA ILE A 56 1.82 -5.92 2.00
C ILE A 56 2.64 -5.26 0.90
N GLY A 57 3.79 -5.84 0.60
CA GLY A 57 4.67 -5.43 -0.50
C GLY A 57 5.25 -6.63 -1.23
N ILE A 58 5.74 -6.39 -2.44
CA ILE A 58 6.47 -7.38 -3.25
C ILE A 58 7.90 -6.90 -3.45
N SER A 59 8.89 -7.77 -3.23
CA SER A 59 10.29 -7.45 -3.50
C SER A 59 10.50 -7.02 -4.96
N GLN A 60 11.53 -6.22 -5.21
CA GLN A 60 11.81 -5.68 -6.56
C GLN A 60 11.96 -6.78 -7.62
N ASP A 61 12.58 -7.91 -7.23
CA ASP A 61 12.75 -9.09 -8.10
C ASP A 61 11.51 -9.98 -8.21
N GLY A 62 10.43 -9.64 -7.51
CA GLY A 62 9.18 -10.39 -7.46
C GLY A 62 9.25 -11.71 -6.69
N LYS A 63 10.35 -11.96 -5.96
CA LYS A 63 10.57 -13.24 -5.29
C LYS A 63 9.82 -13.37 -3.98
N TYR A 64 9.72 -12.27 -3.21
CA TYR A 64 9.16 -12.30 -1.87
C TYR A 64 7.90 -11.44 -1.75
N LEU A 65 6.94 -11.95 -0.97
CA LEU A 65 5.87 -11.17 -0.36
C LEU A 65 6.30 -10.81 1.06
N ILE A 66 6.02 -9.60 1.47
CA ILE A 66 6.33 -9.09 2.80
C ILE A 66 5.06 -8.51 3.42
N THR A 67 4.72 -8.93 4.65
CA THR A 67 3.53 -8.42 5.35
C THR A 67 3.90 -7.78 6.68
N ALA A 68 3.24 -6.66 7.00
CA ALA A 68 3.29 -6.06 8.33
C ALA A 68 2.21 -6.70 9.21
N ASN A 69 2.61 -7.33 10.31
CA ASN A 69 1.75 -8.15 11.16
C ASN A 69 1.55 -7.48 12.52
N LYS A 70 0.43 -6.78 12.64
CA LYS A 70 0.08 -5.98 13.81
C LYS A 70 0.02 -6.80 15.10
N GLY A 71 -0.53 -8.01 15.03
CA GLY A 71 -0.74 -8.83 16.23
C GLY A 71 0.54 -9.31 16.89
N ASP A 72 1.62 -9.49 16.13
CA ASP A 72 2.88 -10.05 16.59
C ASP A 72 4.07 -9.09 16.46
N ALA A 73 3.82 -7.82 16.08
CA ALA A 73 4.83 -6.76 15.98
C ALA A 73 6.02 -7.10 15.05
N ASN A 74 5.75 -7.85 13.97
CA ASN A 74 6.78 -8.34 13.07
C ASN A 74 6.39 -8.19 11.60
N LEU A 75 7.35 -8.46 10.72
CA LEU A 75 7.13 -8.78 9.31
C LEU A 75 7.19 -10.28 9.11
N SER A 76 6.39 -10.80 8.17
CA SER A 76 6.63 -12.09 7.55
C SER A 76 7.21 -11.92 6.15
N ILE A 77 8.27 -12.65 5.86
CA ILE A 77 8.86 -12.79 4.52
C ILE A 77 8.45 -14.16 3.98
N ILE A 78 7.84 -14.17 2.80
CA ILE A 78 7.27 -15.36 2.18
C ILE A 78 7.84 -15.49 0.77
N ASP A 79 8.28 -16.69 0.37
CA ASP A 79 8.61 -16.98 -1.02
C ASP A 79 7.32 -16.96 -1.85
N ARG A 80 7.19 -16.00 -2.74
CA ARG A 80 5.95 -15.72 -3.49
C ARG A 80 5.53 -16.90 -4.38
N ALA A 81 6.49 -17.53 -5.05
CA ALA A 81 6.18 -18.58 -6.02
C ALA A 81 5.66 -19.85 -5.36
N SER A 82 6.22 -20.22 -4.20
CA SER A 82 5.82 -21.43 -3.47
C SER A 82 4.81 -21.17 -2.35
N GLY A 83 4.58 -19.93 -1.96
CA GLY A 83 3.78 -19.57 -0.79
C GLY A 83 4.42 -19.99 0.55
N LYS A 84 5.69 -20.36 0.56
CA LYS A 84 6.35 -20.85 1.78
C LYS A 84 6.86 -19.70 2.63
N PHE A 85 6.57 -19.79 3.92
CA PHE A 85 7.17 -18.93 4.94
C PHE A 85 8.70 -19.07 4.93
N VAL A 86 9.40 -17.93 5.01
CA VAL A 86 10.87 -17.86 5.04
C VAL A 86 11.35 -17.44 6.42
N SER A 87 10.90 -16.29 6.91
CA SER A 87 11.34 -15.76 8.21
C SER A 87 10.40 -14.67 8.74
N HIS A 88 10.51 -14.41 10.05
CA HIS A 88 10.01 -13.20 10.68
C HIS A 88 11.14 -12.18 10.92
N VAL A 89 10.79 -10.90 10.96
CA VAL A 89 11.66 -9.81 11.39
C VAL A 89 10.89 -8.94 12.36
N GLU A 90 11.39 -8.79 13.59
CA GLU A 90 10.81 -7.87 14.57
C GLU A 90 11.02 -6.42 14.12
N VAL A 91 9.95 -5.63 14.07
CA VAL A 91 9.98 -4.26 13.54
C VAL A 91 9.47 -3.20 14.52
N GLY A 92 8.76 -3.60 15.56
CA GLY A 92 8.17 -2.69 16.54
C GLY A 92 6.66 -2.88 16.67
N LYS A 93 6.06 -2.20 17.63
CA LYS A 93 4.65 -2.35 17.99
C LYS A 93 3.75 -1.80 16.90
N ASN A 94 2.68 -2.54 16.60
CA ASN A 94 1.61 -2.13 15.69
C ASN A 94 2.13 -1.72 14.29
N PRO A 95 2.86 -2.60 13.56
CA PRO A 95 3.30 -2.28 12.20
C PRO A 95 2.09 -2.19 11.26
N GLU A 96 2.09 -1.15 10.42
CA GLU A 96 0.93 -0.80 9.61
C GLU A 96 1.24 -0.89 8.11
N PHE A 97 2.07 -0.03 7.61
CA PHE A 97 2.33 0.14 6.19
C PHE A 97 3.65 -0.53 5.77
N VAL A 98 3.68 -1.07 4.56
CA VAL A 98 4.89 -1.69 3.97
C VAL A 98 5.19 -1.02 2.64
N ARG A 99 6.41 -0.54 2.48
CA ARG A 99 6.93 -0.08 1.18
C ARG A 99 8.26 -0.75 0.87
N VAL A 100 8.38 -1.24 -0.34
CA VAL A 100 9.62 -1.83 -0.85
C VAL A 100 10.32 -0.81 -1.73
N PHE A 101 11.62 -0.62 -1.51
CA PHE A 101 12.48 0.18 -2.38
C PHE A 101 13.84 -0.49 -2.53
N GLY A 102 14.18 -0.90 -3.75
CA GLY A 102 15.36 -1.73 -4.01
C GLY A 102 15.30 -3.06 -3.25
N ASP A 103 16.35 -3.37 -2.49
CA ASP A 103 16.44 -4.58 -1.65
C ASP A 103 15.92 -4.34 -0.20
N LEU A 104 15.37 -3.15 0.08
CA LEU A 104 14.94 -2.75 1.41
C LEU A 104 13.42 -2.71 1.54
N VAL A 105 12.95 -3.01 2.73
CA VAL A 105 11.56 -2.81 3.18
C VAL A 105 11.54 -1.72 4.23
N PHE A 106 10.60 -0.81 4.09
CA PHE A 106 10.30 0.26 5.05
C PHE A 106 8.92 -0.01 5.64
N VAL A 107 8.86 -0.05 6.96
CA VAL A 107 7.64 -0.41 7.71
C VAL A 107 7.35 0.66 8.72
N SER A 108 6.18 1.31 8.60
CA SER A 108 5.71 2.22 9.64
C SER A 108 5.17 1.45 10.84
N THR A 109 5.28 2.06 12.02
CA THR A 109 4.72 1.54 13.27
C THR A 109 3.87 2.59 13.94
N GLU A 110 2.94 2.17 14.79
CA GLU A 110 2.06 3.05 15.55
C GLU A 110 2.09 2.64 17.03
N PRO A 111 3.16 2.92 17.77
CA PRO A 111 3.30 2.46 19.17
C PRO A 111 2.25 3.06 20.10
N ALA A 112 1.72 4.24 19.79
CA ALA A 112 0.66 4.94 20.50
C ALA A 112 -0.72 4.32 20.29
N SER A 113 -1.00 3.82 19.09
CA SER A 113 -2.31 3.28 18.72
C SER A 113 -2.67 2.04 19.55
N SER A 114 -3.92 1.98 20.05
CA SER A 114 -4.47 0.79 20.73
C SER A 114 -4.56 -0.42 19.81
N GLY A 115 -4.51 -0.15 18.50
CA GLY A 115 -4.56 -1.15 17.46
C GLY A 115 -5.88 -1.90 17.38
N LYS A 116 -6.93 -1.51 18.09
CA LYS A 116 -8.26 -2.11 17.99
C LYS A 116 -8.92 -1.73 16.67
N PRO A 117 -9.57 -2.67 15.96
CA PRO A 117 -10.37 -2.30 14.81
C PRO A 117 -11.48 -1.34 15.27
N PRO A 118 -11.80 -0.31 14.48
CA PRO A 118 -12.91 0.59 14.79
C PRO A 118 -14.19 -0.19 15.04
N ALA A 119 -15.03 0.25 15.97
CA ALA A 119 -16.24 -0.46 16.37
C ALA A 119 -17.17 -0.75 15.18
N GLN A 120 -17.88 -1.88 15.24
CA GLN A 120 -18.70 -2.37 14.12
C GLN A 120 -19.97 -1.54 13.86
N ASN A 121 -20.27 -0.53 14.67
CA ASN A 121 -21.51 0.25 14.57
C ASN A 121 -21.30 1.51 13.74
N ASP A 122 -22.08 1.65 12.68
CA ASP A 122 -22.09 2.82 11.77
C ASP A 122 -22.44 4.16 12.47
N HIS A 123 -22.63 4.17 13.79
CA HIS A 123 -22.97 5.35 14.61
C HIS A 123 -21.88 5.80 15.58
N ALA A 124 -20.75 5.10 15.65
CA ALA A 124 -19.66 5.45 16.56
C ALA A 124 -18.59 6.29 15.86
N ALA A 125 -18.93 7.56 15.63
CA ALA A 125 -17.94 8.61 15.32
C ALA A 125 -17.16 9.04 16.59
N LYS A 126 -17.03 8.18 17.61
CA LYS A 126 -16.34 8.45 18.87
C LYS A 126 -15.15 7.55 19.15
N ASP A 127 -14.92 6.54 18.33
CA ASP A 127 -13.89 5.53 18.67
C ASP A 127 -12.49 5.89 18.15
N ASP A 128 -12.36 6.94 17.35
CA ASP A 128 -11.07 7.45 16.87
C ASP A 128 -10.52 8.60 17.75
N GLU A 129 -11.28 9.05 18.76
CA GLU A 129 -10.88 10.18 19.64
C GLU A 129 -9.95 9.78 20.81
N ASP A 130 -9.86 8.50 21.15
CA ASP A 130 -9.18 8.07 22.38
C ASP A 130 -7.66 7.93 22.25
N ASP A 131 -7.11 7.88 21.04
CA ASP A 131 -5.67 7.67 20.82
C ASP A 131 -4.91 8.97 20.40
N ASP A 132 -5.60 10.06 20.06
CA ASP A 132 -4.99 11.31 19.56
C ASP A 132 -4.10 12.05 20.60
N ASP A 133 -4.21 11.70 21.87
CA ASP A 133 -3.41 12.33 22.94
C ASP A 133 -2.03 11.70 23.13
N ASP A 134 -1.80 10.46 22.67
CA ASP A 134 -0.50 9.81 22.77
C ASP A 134 0.42 10.25 21.63
N LYS A 135 1.38 11.08 21.93
CA LYS A 135 2.39 11.61 21.02
C LYS A 135 3.68 10.80 20.97
N THR A 136 3.64 9.52 21.35
CA THR A 136 4.81 8.65 21.24
C THR A 136 5.29 8.58 19.79
N PRO A 137 6.53 9.01 19.48
CA PRO A 137 7.05 8.95 18.12
C PRO A 137 7.03 7.53 17.58
N ALA A 138 6.58 7.37 16.35
CA ALA A 138 6.67 6.14 15.62
C ALA A 138 8.08 5.89 15.09
N GLN A 139 8.34 4.66 14.69
CA GLN A 139 9.59 4.28 14.02
C GLN A 139 9.27 3.68 12.66
N ILE A 140 10.05 4.05 11.65
CA ILE A 140 10.04 3.38 10.36
C ILE A 140 11.19 2.37 10.38
N ALA A 141 10.87 1.08 10.54
CA ALA A 141 11.86 0.02 10.50
C ALA A 141 12.36 -0.18 9.08
N VAL A 142 13.68 -0.22 8.90
CA VAL A 142 14.34 -0.50 7.61
C VAL A 142 14.92 -1.91 7.66
N VAL A 143 14.40 -2.78 6.80
CA VAL A 143 14.74 -4.21 6.78
C VAL A 143 15.36 -4.57 5.43
N ASP A 144 16.49 -5.28 5.45
CA ASP A 144 17.08 -5.91 4.26
C ASP A 144 16.37 -7.24 3.97
N ILE A 145 15.76 -7.33 2.80
CA ILE A 145 14.93 -8.48 2.41
C ILE A 145 15.76 -9.77 2.32
N LYS A 146 16.98 -9.67 1.79
CA LYS A 146 17.83 -10.85 1.49
C LYS A 146 18.36 -11.49 2.77
N SER A 147 18.81 -10.66 3.71
CA SER A 147 19.32 -11.15 4.99
C SER A 147 18.24 -11.38 6.03
N GLY A 148 17.03 -10.83 5.84
CA GLY A 148 15.94 -10.87 6.83
C GLY A 148 16.31 -10.13 8.11
N LYS A 149 17.08 -9.04 8.04
CA LYS A 149 17.54 -8.29 9.21
C LYS A 149 17.05 -6.85 9.20
N LYS A 150 16.58 -6.39 10.35
CA LYS A 150 16.39 -4.96 10.59
C LYS A 150 17.77 -4.29 10.66
N LEU A 151 18.01 -3.33 9.77
CA LEU A 151 19.28 -2.61 9.66
C LEU A 151 19.32 -1.38 10.57
N ARG A 152 18.21 -0.64 10.62
CA ARG A 152 18.07 0.59 11.37
C ARG A 152 16.61 1.00 11.49
N GLU A 153 16.36 2.10 12.17
CA GLU A 153 15.07 2.77 12.27
C GLU A 153 15.22 4.24 11.88
N ILE A 154 14.15 4.81 11.34
CA ILE A 154 14.01 6.25 11.09
C ILE A 154 12.92 6.72 12.04
N GLU A 155 13.18 7.76 12.82
CA GLU A 155 12.18 8.33 13.70
C GLU A 155 11.15 9.12 12.87
N GLY A 156 9.88 8.73 12.97
CA GLY A 156 8.73 9.43 12.40
C GLY A 156 8.02 10.28 13.44
N GLY A 157 6.93 10.91 13.03
CA GLY A 157 5.98 11.49 13.98
C GLY A 157 5.11 10.43 14.64
N PRO A 158 4.19 10.82 15.54
CA PRO A 158 3.22 9.90 16.11
C PRO A 158 2.28 9.34 15.03
N GLU A 159 1.96 8.05 15.13
CA GLU A 159 1.09 7.35 14.18
C GLU A 159 1.52 7.56 12.71
N THR A 160 2.71 7.08 12.38
CA THR A 160 3.20 7.11 10.99
C THR A 160 2.47 6.08 10.14
N GLU A 161 1.78 6.54 9.11
CA GLU A 161 0.95 5.72 8.21
C GLU A 161 1.59 5.53 6.84
N GLY A 162 1.41 6.47 5.93
CA GLY A 162 1.84 6.36 4.55
C GLY A 162 3.34 6.58 4.36
N ILE A 163 3.92 5.81 3.45
CA ILE A 163 5.33 5.92 3.06
C ILE A 163 5.43 6.10 1.55
N GLU A 164 6.23 7.06 1.11
CA GLU A 164 6.55 7.29 -0.30
C GLU A 164 8.02 7.69 -0.45
N PHE A 165 8.54 7.63 -1.67
CA PHE A 165 9.89 8.03 -2.02
C PHE A 165 9.87 9.13 -3.09
N ASN A 166 10.86 10.02 -3.07
CA ASN A 166 11.03 10.96 -4.16
C ASN A 166 11.54 10.24 -5.44
N LYS A 167 11.48 10.94 -6.57
CA LYS A 167 11.84 10.41 -7.88
C LYS A 167 13.24 9.80 -7.93
N ASP A 168 14.18 10.46 -7.28
CA ASP A 168 15.60 10.09 -7.32
C ASP A 168 15.97 9.02 -6.29
N GLY A 169 15.02 8.61 -5.43
CA GLY A 169 15.25 7.61 -4.39
C GLY A 169 16.25 8.06 -3.32
N THR A 170 16.33 9.37 -3.07
CA THR A 170 17.21 9.96 -2.06
C THR A 170 16.50 10.34 -0.78
N GLN A 171 15.17 10.43 -0.83
CA GLN A 171 14.32 10.85 0.27
C GLN A 171 13.16 9.90 0.48
N ILE A 172 12.80 9.70 1.74
CA ILE A 172 11.57 9.03 2.19
C ILE A 172 10.62 10.08 2.76
N ILE A 173 9.37 10.01 2.35
CA ILE A 173 8.30 10.90 2.73
C ILE A 173 7.26 10.10 3.50
N VAL A 174 6.89 10.54 4.68
CA VAL A 174 5.94 9.83 5.54
C VAL A 174 4.86 10.75 6.08
N THR A 175 3.66 10.21 6.21
CA THR A 175 2.53 10.90 6.85
C THR A 175 2.46 10.50 8.33
N ASN A 176 2.21 11.48 9.21
CA ASN A 176 2.08 11.28 10.65
C ASN A 176 0.72 11.82 11.08
N GLU A 177 -0.17 10.91 11.46
CA GLU A 177 -1.58 11.25 11.67
C GLU A 177 -1.82 12.11 12.89
N ALA A 178 -1.27 11.70 14.04
CA ALA A 178 -1.63 12.31 15.31
C ALA A 178 -1.07 13.72 15.53
N ASP A 179 -0.05 14.14 14.77
CA ASP A 179 0.46 15.51 14.80
C ASP A 179 0.19 16.31 13.53
N ASN A 180 -0.51 15.71 12.57
CA ASN A 180 -0.91 16.34 11.31
C ASN A 180 0.28 16.86 10.49
N THR A 181 1.32 16.03 10.34
CA THR A 181 2.50 16.39 9.55
C THR A 181 2.78 15.40 8.43
N VAL A 182 3.50 15.89 7.42
CA VAL A 182 4.24 15.07 6.46
C VAL A 182 5.72 15.38 6.68
N THR A 183 6.50 14.36 7.02
CA THR A 183 7.94 14.52 7.25
C THR A 183 8.75 13.90 6.11
N ILE A 184 9.83 14.59 5.77
CA ILE A 184 10.74 14.21 4.70
C ILE A 184 12.10 13.93 5.32
N HIS A 185 12.65 12.75 5.07
CA HIS A 185 13.92 12.35 5.62
C HIS A 185 14.89 11.96 4.50
N ASP A 186 16.18 12.14 4.72
CA ASP A 186 17.21 11.56 3.87
C ASP A 186 17.11 10.02 3.94
N LEU A 187 17.01 9.37 2.79
CA LEU A 187 16.79 7.93 2.73
C LEU A 187 17.95 7.13 3.29
N GLN A 188 19.18 7.62 3.19
CA GLN A 188 20.36 6.89 3.62
C GLN A 188 20.65 7.06 5.12
N SER A 189 20.60 8.28 5.62
CA SER A 189 20.91 8.59 7.02
C SER A 189 19.70 8.47 7.95
N GLY A 190 18.49 8.70 7.45
CA GLY A 190 17.27 8.87 8.22
C GLY A 190 17.09 10.26 8.82
N GLU A 191 18.02 11.21 8.53
CA GLU A 191 17.94 12.57 9.04
C GLU A 191 16.68 13.29 8.56
N LEU A 192 15.98 13.96 9.46
CA LEU A 192 14.82 14.81 9.14
C LEU A 192 15.28 16.05 8.35
N LEU A 193 14.83 16.17 7.11
CA LEU A 193 15.16 17.28 6.22
C LEU A 193 14.11 18.40 6.25
N LYS A 194 12.83 18.01 6.29
CA LYS A 194 11.71 18.97 6.25
C LYS A 194 10.48 18.38 6.95
N THR A 195 9.70 19.27 7.56
CA THR A 195 8.35 18.98 8.04
C THR A 195 7.37 19.89 7.31
N PHE A 196 6.33 19.30 6.74
CA PHE A 196 5.19 20.01 6.18
C PHE A 196 4.00 19.84 7.13
N ASP A 197 3.54 20.95 7.71
CA ASP A 197 2.35 20.99 8.56
C ASP A 197 1.10 21.00 7.68
N VAL A 198 0.27 19.94 7.78
CA VAL A 198 -0.99 19.85 7.02
C VAL A 198 -2.16 20.52 7.73
N LYS A 199 -2.03 20.86 9.03
CA LYS A 199 -3.11 21.40 9.86
C LYS A 199 -3.84 22.61 9.25
N PRO A 200 -3.16 23.55 8.54
CA PRO A 200 -3.85 24.64 7.84
C PRO A 200 -4.80 24.18 6.71
N PHE A 201 -4.66 22.95 6.24
CA PHE A 201 -5.39 22.39 5.10
C PHE A 201 -6.34 21.25 5.50
N GLY A 202 -6.10 20.63 6.65
CA GLY A 202 -6.91 19.55 7.18
C GLY A 202 -6.20 18.69 8.22
N ASP A 203 -6.80 17.55 8.54
CA ASP A 203 -6.41 16.66 9.63
C ASP A 203 -6.21 15.22 9.16
N ARG A 204 -5.34 14.49 9.87
CA ARG A 204 -5.05 13.05 9.71
C ARG A 204 -4.57 12.69 8.30
N PRO A 205 -3.32 13.05 7.95
CA PRO A 205 -2.74 12.63 6.68
C PRO A 205 -2.51 11.11 6.66
N ARG A 206 -3.10 10.43 5.67
CA ARG A 206 -3.06 8.98 5.50
C ARG A 206 -2.18 8.57 4.31
N GLY A 207 -2.81 8.31 3.19
CA GLY A 207 -2.12 7.91 1.99
C GLY A 207 -1.24 9.02 1.44
N ILE A 208 -0.06 8.67 0.96
CA ILE A 208 0.81 9.59 0.21
C ILE A 208 1.36 8.90 -1.03
N LYS A 209 1.30 9.58 -2.18
CA LYS A 209 1.81 9.04 -3.45
C LYS A 209 2.47 10.13 -4.28
N MET A 210 3.60 9.77 -4.88
CA MET A 210 4.23 10.58 -5.91
C MET A 210 3.61 10.27 -7.28
N SER A 211 3.36 11.28 -8.09
CA SER A 211 2.97 11.10 -9.48
C SER A 211 4.05 10.32 -10.25
N PRO A 212 3.70 9.39 -11.14
CA PRO A 212 4.67 8.73 -12.03
C PRO A 212 5.50 9.71 -12.87
N LYS A 213 4.98 10.91 -13.13
CA LYS A 213 5.71 12.01 -13.77
C LYS A 213 6.81 12.59 -12.85
N GLY A 214 6.75 12.31 -11.56
CA GLY A 214 7.73 12.72 -10.54
C GLY A 214 7.72 14.21 -10.23
N ASN A 215 6.63 14.91 -10.51
CA ASN A 215 6.53 16.36 -10.38
C ASN A 215 5.69 16.84 -9.19
N ILE A 216 4.87 15.97 -8.62
CA ILE A 216 4.00 16.28 -7.49
C ILE A 216 3.81 15.08 -6.57
N PHE A 217 3.43 15.38 -5.33
CA PHE A 217 2.92 14.43 -4.34
C PHE A 217 1.47 14.76 -4.00
N VAL A 218 0.70 13.73 -3.66
CA VAL A 218 -0.66 13.89 -3.13
C VAL A 218 -0.75 13.15 -1.82
N SER A 219 -1.31 13.81 -0.78
CA SER A 219 -1.62 13.17 0.50
C SER A 219 -3.09 13.38 0.87
N THR A 220 -3.80 12.28 1.19
CA THR A 220 -5.18 12.33 1.68
C THR A 220 -5.23 12.78 3.14
N LEU A 221 -6.23 13.61 3.49
CA LEU A 221 -6.48 14.09 4.85
C LEU A 221 -7.84 13.53 5.31
N GLU A 222 -7.79 12.42 6.06
CA GLU A 222 -8.95 11.57 6.32
C GLU A 222 -10.10 12.30 7.03
N HIS A 223 -9.79 13.12 8.04
CA HIS A 223 -10.82 13.80 8.83
C HIS A 223 -11.29 15.13 8.25
N SER A 224 -10.71 15.56 7.12
CA SER A 224 -11.07 16.83 6.47
C SER A 224 -11.68 16.65 5.07
N ASP A 225 -11.95 15.41 4.67
CA ASP A 225 -12.64 15.11 3.42
C ASP A 225 -11.97 15.78 2.20
N ASN A 226 -10.62 15.76 2.17
CA ASN A 226 -9.84 16.37 1.09
C ASN A 226 -8.47 15.67 0.90
N PHE A 227 -7.74 16.10 -0.09
CA PHE A 227 -6.31 15.84 -0.21
C PHE A 227 -5.53 17.12 -0.52
N VAL A 228 -4.26 17.12 -0.17
CA VAL A 228 -3.32 18.17 -0.52
C VAL A 228 -2.41 17.72 -1.66
N VAL A 229 -2.06 18.66 -2.53
CA VAL A 229 -1.07 18.50 -3.60
C VAL A 229 0.16 19.30 -3.22
N LEU A 230 1.33 18.66 -3.27
CA LEU A 230 2.62 19.26 -2.97
C LEU A 230 3.51 19.20 -4.22
N ASP A 231 4.38 20.21 -4.39
CA ASP A 231 5.44 20.19 -5.42
C ASP A 231 6.62 19.29 -5.01
N GLN A 232 7.67 19.26 -5.84
CA GLN A 232 8.89 18.47 -5.57
C GLN A 232 9.69 18.97 -4.35
N GLU A 233 9.53 20.22 -3.98
CA GLU A 233 10.11 20.85 -2.80
C GLU A 233 9.20 20.76 -1.58
N TYR A 234 8.07 20.01 -1.70
CA TYR A 234 7.06 19.81 -0.65
C TYR A 234 6.39 21.11 -0.20
N ASN A 235 6.15 22.04 -1.11
CA ASN A 235 5.32 23.22 -0.87
C ASN A 235 3.89 22.91 -1.33
N HIS A 236 2.93 23.45 -0.59
CA HIS A 236 1.52 23.31 -0.94
C HIS A 236 1.18 24.01 -2.26
N LEU A 237 0.56 23.28 -3.17
CA LEU A 237 0.05 23.80 -4.43
C LEU A 237 -1.47 23.99 -4.39
N GLN A 238 -2.18 22.99 -3.90
CA GLN A 238 -3.65 22.94 -3.95
C GLN A 238 -4.22 22.02 -2.86
N THR A 239 -5.42 22.33 -2.38
CA THR A 239 -6.29 21.45 -1.59
C THR A 239 -7.53 21.13 -2.40
N VAL A 240 -7.89 19.86 -2.51
CA VAL A 240 -9.00 19.37 -3.35
C VAL A 240 -9.97 18.58 -2.49
N ASN A 241 -11.25 18.95 -2.54
CA ASN A 241 -12.29 18.26 -1.78
C ASN A 241 -12.60 16.88 -2.37
N THR A 242 -12.86 15.92 -1.48
CA THR A 242 -13.27 14.56 -1.79
C THR A 242 -14.62 14.22 -1.16
N GLY A 243 -15.03 12.98 -1.26
CA GLY A 243 -16.00 12.38 -0.37
C GLY A 243 -15.42 12.17 1.04
N LYS A 244 -16.22 11.63 1.95
CA LYS A 244 -15.86 11.49 3.37
C LYS A 244 -14.86 10.38 3.62
N ASN A 245 -13.89 10.68 4.49
CA ASN A 245 -12.81 9.79 4.91
C ASN A 245 -12.01 9.24 3.72
N PRO A 246 -11.28 10.11 2.95
CA PRO A 246 -10.34 9.65 1.92
C PRO A 246 -9.18 8.91 2.57
N TYR A 247 -8.83 7.73 2.03
CA TYR A 247 -7.83 6.85 2.60
C TYR A 247 -6.74 6.50 1.56
N GLY A 248 -6.92 5.40 0.86
CA GLY A 248 -5.98 4.98 -0.19
C GLY A 248 -6.02 5.92 -1.39
N VAL A 249 -4.84 6.24 -1.91
CA VAL A 249 -4.67 7.09 -3.08
C VAL A 249 -3.61 6.52 -4.00
N ALA A 250 -3.82 6.59 -5.31
CA ALA A 250 -2.80 6.26 -6.31
C ALA A 250 -3.07 6.95 -7.63
N PHE A 251 -2.00 7.27 -8.34
CA PHE A 251 -2.09 7.67 -9.75
C PHE A 251 -2.23 6.43 -10.63
N ASP A 252 -2.82 6.58 -11.82
CA ASP A 252 -2.69 5.58 -12.87
C ASP A 252 -1.25 5.55 -13.43
N ALA A 253 -0.94 4.57 -14.27
CA ALA A 253 0.42 4.37 -14.78
C ALA A 253 0.95 5.55 -15.62
N THR A 254 0.08 6.34 -16.23
CA THR A 254 0.46 7.54 -17.00
C THR A 254 0.64 8.77 -16.13
N GLY A 255 0.07 8.75 -14.92
CA GLY A 255 -0.02 9.92 -14.06
C GLY A 255 -1.01 10.98 -14.54
N ASP A 256 -1.97 10.60 -15.38
CA ASP A 256 -3.01 11.49 -15.89
C ASP A 256 -4.26 11.50 -15.03
N ARG A 257 -4.49 10.42 -14.27
CA ARG A 257 -5.62 10.29 -13.35
C ARG A 257 -5.15 9.93 -11.95
N LEU A 258 -5.85 10.48 -10.97
CA LEU A 258 -5.70 10.15 -9.55
C LEU A 258 -6.95 9.45 -9.07
N PHE A 259 -6.79 8.33 -8.36
CA PHE A 259 -7.87 7.56 -7.75
C PHE A 259 -7.79 7.69 -6.24
N VAL A 260 -8.92 7.99 -5.59
CA VAL A 260 -9.02 8.18 -4.14
C VAL A 260 -10.17 7.35 -3.59
N ALA A 261 -9.88 6.49 -2.62
CA ALA A 261 -10.91 5.70 -1.93
C ALA A 261 -11.48 6.48 -0.75
N SER A 262 -12.70 7.03 -0.90
CA SER A 262 -13.42 7.78 0.13
C SER A 262 -14.35 6.84 0.90
N SER A 263 -13.79 6.20 1.95
CA SER A 263 -14.33 5.00 2.60
C SER A 263 -15.71 5.19 3.25
N LYS A 264 -15.98 6.35 3.86
CA LYS A 264 -17.26 6.65 4.51
C LYS A 264 -18.33 7.09 3.51
N SER A 265 -17.95 7.74 2.41
CA SER A 265 -18.86 8.05 1.30
C SER A 265 -19.15 6.83 0.42
N LYS A 266 -18.41 5.74 0.57
CA LYS A 266 -18.48 4.56 -0.30
C LYS A 266 -18.27 4.93 -1.77
N LEU A 267 -17.21 5.67 -2.04
CA LEU A 267 -16.83 6.12 -3.38
C LEU A 267 -15.38 5.75 -3.68
N LEU A 268 -15.12 5.36 -4.91
CA LEU A 268 -13.81 5.51 -5.52
C LEU A 268 -13.92 6.73 -6.45
N GLU A 269 -13.21 7.79 -6.10
CA GLU A 269 -13.25 9.05 -6.83
C GLU A 269 -12.09 9.15 -7.79
N VAL A 270 -12.34 9.65 -8.98
CA VAL A 270 -11.34 9.80 -10.03
C VAL A 270 -11.22 11.26 -10.42
N PHE A 271 -9.98 11.76 -10.42
CA PHE A 271 -9.64 13.13 -10.78
C PHE A 271 -8.65 13.10 -11.95
N GLU A 272 -8.75 14.07 -12.88
CA GLU A 272 -7.63 14.39 -13.77
C GLU A 272 -6.52 15.06 -12.96
N THR A 273 -5.26 14.95 -13.38
CA THR A 273 -4.13 15.51 -12.62
C THR A 273 -3.70 16.90 -13.09
N GLU A 274 -4.19 17.39 -14.22
CA GLU A 274 -3.99 18.75 -14.68
C GLU A 274 -5.04 19.72 -14.10
N GLY A 275 -4.92 20.04 -12.81
CA GLY A 275 -5.86 20.93 -12.11
C GLY A 275 -6.80 20.21 -11.15
N PHE A 276 -6.72 18.89 -11.07
CA PHE A 276 -7.50 18.04 -10.16
C PHE A 276 -9.02 18.21 -10.26
N THR A 277 -9.50 18.36 -11.50
CA THR A 277 -10.94 18.33 -11.77
C THR A 277 -11.46 16.90 -11.58
N LYS A 278 -12.55 16.75 -10.83
CA LYS A 278 -13.19 15.45 -10.65
C LYS A 278 -13.80 14.95 -11.95
N LEU A 279 -13.35 13.77 -12.39
CA LEU A 279 -13.88 13.10 -13.59
C LEU A 279 -15.09 12.22 -13.26
N LYS A 280 -15.03 11.50 -12.12
CA LYS A 280 -16.05 10.51 -11.79
C LYS A 280 -16.12 10.23 -10.29
N ASP A 281 -17.33 10.01 -9.80
CA ASP A 281 -17.61 9.30 -8.57
C ASP A 281 -18.09 7.89 -8.94
N ILE A 282 -17.40 6.84 -8.50
CA ILE A 282 -17.74 5.44 -8.70
C ILE A 282 -18.36 4.92 -7.40
N PRO A 283 -19.69 4.69 -7.33
CA PRO A 283 -20.34 4.17 -6.13
C PRO A 283 -19.89 2.75 -5.83
N LEU A 284 -19.63 2.48 -4.55
CA LEU A 284 -19.18 1.18 -4.04
C LEU A 284 -20.27 0.58 -3.14
N GLU A 285 -20.64 -0.67 -3.39
CA GLU A 285 -21.50 -1.43 -2.48
C GLU A 285 -20.72 -1.90 -1.22
N GLY A 286 -19.40 -2.07 -1.36
CA GLY A 286 -18.50 -2.50 -0.30
C GLY A 286 -18.46 -1.53 0.89
N LYS A 287 -18.03 -2.07 2.03
CA LYS A 287 -17.93 -1.32 3.28
C LYS A 287 -16.49 -1.22 3.73
N ARG A 288 -16.06 -0.02 4.10
CA ARG A 288 -14.71 0.28 4.59
C ARG A 288 -13.66 -0.16 3.57
N CYS A 289 -13.70 0.44 2.39
CA CYS A 289 -12.74 0.23 1.32
C CYS A 289 -11.51 1.12 1.54
N TRP A 290 -10.32 0.51 1.62
CA TRP A 290 -9.10 1.20 2.04
C TRP A 290 -8.08 1.30 0.92
N HIS A 291 -7.43 0.16 0.62
CA HIS A 291 -6.32 0.09 -0.30
C HIS A 291 -6.67 -0.65 -1.57
N PHE A 292 -5.98 -0.29 -2.63
CA PHE A 292 -6.20 -0.86 -3.94
C PHE A 292 -4.91 -0.98 -4.75
N SER A 293 -4.95 -1.83 -5.76
CA SER A 293 -3.91 -1.98 -6.77
C SER A 293 -4.54 -2.07 -8.14
N PHE A 294 -3.91 -1.46 -9.13
CA PHE A 294 -4.23 -1.73 -10.53
C PHE A 294 -3.77 -3.13 -10.91
N THR A 295 -4.44 -3.75 -11.87
CA THR A 295 -3.94 -4.97 -12.52
C THR A 295 -2.71 -4.65 -13.37
N PRO A 296 -1.84 -5.64 -13.68
CA PRO A 296 -0.61 -5.39 -14.44
C PRO A 296 -0.80 -4.76 -15.82
N ASN A 297 -1.95 -4.99 -16.45
CA ASN A 297 -2.34 -4.36 -17.73
C ASN A 297 -3.05 -3.00 -17.57
N ASN A 298 -3.29 -2.56 -16.32
CA ASN A 298 -3.98 -1.34 -15.93
C ASN A 298 -5.46 -1.22 -16.39
N ASP A 299 -6.08 -2.31 -16.85
CA ASP A 299 -7.48 -2.29 -17.29
C ASP A 299 -8.47 -2.36 -16.12
N GLU A 300 -8.05 -2.90 -15.00
CA GLU A 300 -8.87 -3.01 -13.80
C GLU A 300 -8.12 -2.53 -12.56
N LEU A 301 -8.89 -2.20 -11.53
CA LEU A 301 -8.41 -1.87 -10.19
C LEU A 301 -9.11 -2.80 -9.18
N LEU A 302 -8.34 -3.37 -8.26
CA LEU A 302 -8.81 -4.26 -7.20
C LEU A 302 -8.77 -3.50 -5.87
N LEU A 303 -9.94 -3.25 -5.26
CA LEU A 303 -10.10 -2.44 -4.06
C LEU A 303 -10.55 -3.30 -2.88
N ALA A 304 -9.74 -3.34 -1.81
CA ALA A 304 -10.02 -4.11 -0.60
C ALA A 304 -11.06 -3.42 0.29
N CYS A 305 -12.20 -4.09 0.51
CA CYS A 305 -13.33 -3.60 1.31
C CYS A 305 -13.52 -4.47 2.56
N GLY A 306 -12.80 -4.12 3.65
CA GLY A 306 -12.64 -4.99 4.80
C GLY A 306 -13.91 -5.35 5.57
N ARG A 307 -14.89 -4.45 5.66
CA ARG A 307 -16.12 -4.75 6.42
C ARG A 307 -17.20 -5.45 5.60
N SER A 308 -16.97 -5.69 4.32
CA SER A 308 -17.82 -6.53 3.47
C SER A 308 -17.13 -7.81 3.00
N ASP A 309 -15.90 -8.05 3.45
CA ASP A 309 -15.12 -9.27 3.15
C ASP A 309 -15.02 -9.55 1.63
N GLU A 310 -14.62 -8.51 0.87
CA GLU A 310 -14.52 -8.60 -0.58
C GLU A 310 -13.46 -7.67 -1.17
N LEU A 311 -13.00 -7.99 -2.38
CA LEU A 311 -12.40 -7.02 -3.30
C LEU A 311 -13.46 -6.57 -4.29
N ILE A 312 -13.60 -5.26 -4.46
CA ILE A 312 -14.37 -4.70 -5.57
C ILE A 312 -13.47 -4.58 -6.80
N VAL A 313 -13.98 -4.98 -7.95
CA VAL A 313 -13.31 -4.90 -9.24
C VAL A 313 -13.89 -3.70 -10.01
N VAL A 314 -13.02 -2.78 -10.41
CA VAL A 314 -13.40 -1.56 -11.15
C VAL A 314 -12.71 -1.57 -12.50
N ASP A 315 -13.47 -1.40 -13.58
CA ASP A 315 -12.94 -1.13 -14.92
C ASP A 315 -12.39 0.31 -14.94
N THR A 316 -11.11 0.46 -15.22
CA THR A 316 -10.43 1.76 -15.20
C THR A 316 -10.64 2.58 -16.47
N ASN A 317 -11.12 1.97 -17.54
CA ASN A 317 -11.42 2.66 -18.80
C ASN A 317 -12.84 3.24 -18.79
N ASN A 318 -13.81 2.44 -18.33
CA ASN A 318 -15.21 2.85 -18.26
C ASN A 318 -15.57 3.54 -16.94
N LEU A 319 -14.70 3.44 -15.93
CA LEU A 319 -14.87 3.98 -14.57
C LEU A 319 -16.17 3.47 -13.91
N GLU A 320 -16.31 2.16 -13.87
CA GLU A 320 -17.47 1.49 -13.27
C GLU A 320 -17.09 0.19 -12.56
N VAL A 321 -17.88 -0.19 -11.55
CA VAL A 321 -17.73 -1.49 -10.88
C VAL A 321 -18.21 -2.59 -11.82
N THR A 322 -17.35 -3.59 -12.06
CA THR A 322 -17.65 -4.76 -12.91
C THR A 322 -17.95 -6.02 -12.11
N GLY A 323 -17.62 -6.05 -10.83
CA GLY A 323 -17.88 -7.19 -9.96
C GLY A 323 -17.19 -7.09 -8.61
N SER A 324 -17.29 -8.18 -7.86
CA SER A 324 -16.55 -8.33 -6.61
C SER A 324 -16.03 -9.77 -6.46
N ILE A 325 -14.96 -9.92 -5.67
CA ILE A 325 -14.33 -11.20 -5.34
C ILE A 325 -14.45 -11.38 -3.83
N PRO A 326 -15.15 -12.39 -3.33
CA PRO A 326 -15.22 -12.66 -1.89
C PRO A 326 -13.84 -12.98 -1.32
N VAL A 327 -13.42 -12.25 -0.30
CA VAL A 327 -12.16 -12.45 0.45
C VAL A 327 -12.46 -12.29 1.92
N SER A 328 -12.46 -13.38 2.66
CA SER A 328 -12.82 -13.38 4.07
C SER A 328 -11.71 -12.82 4.97
N GLY A 329 -12.11 -12.41 6.20
CA GLY A 329 -11.16 -12.09 7.26
C GLY A 329 -10.71 -10.63 7.30
N ILE A 330 -11.52 -9.71 6.84
CA ILE A 330 -11.25 -8.27 6.81
C ILE A 330 -10.06 -7.96 5.88
N PRO A 331 -10.23 -8.08 4.53
CA PRO A 331 -9.19 -7.71 3.56
C PRO A 331 -8.77 -6.25 3.74
N TRP A 332 -7.45 -5.99 3.70
CA TRP A 332 -6.91 -4.66 3.97
C TRP A 332 -5.99 -4.17 2.84
N GLY A 333 -4.91 -4.87 2.58
CA GLY A 333 -3.93 -4.52 1.57
C GLY A 333 -3.99 -5.43 0.36
N VAL A 334 -3.74 -4.88 -0.82
CA VAL A 334 -3.69 -5.62 -2.08
C VAL A 334 -2.51 -5.16 -2.92
N VAL A 335 -1.77 -6.13 -3.46
CA VAL A 335 -0.69 -5.93 -4.45
C VAL A 335 -0.82 -6.97 -5.55
N THR A 336 -0.25 -6.71 -6.72
CA THR A 336 -0.32 -7.63 -7.87
C THR A 336 1.06 -8.07 -8.34
N TYR A 337 1.12 -9.24 -8.95
CA TYR A 337 2.29 -9.70 -9.68
C TYR A 337 1.89 -10.22 -11.07
N PRO A 338 2.53 -9.78 -12.15
CA PRO A 338 3.61 -8.76 -12.21
C PRO A 338 3.25 -7.50 -11.44
N LYS A 339 4.27 -6.79 -10.91
CA LYS A 339 4.05 -5.58 -10.10
C LYS A 339 3.28 -4.52 -10.89
N SER A 340 2.37 -3.86 -10.20
CA SER A 340 1.62 -2.73 -10.72
C SER A 340 1.58 -1.59 -9.71
N ILE A 341 1.04 -0.46 -10.14
CA ILE A 341 0.82 0.71 -9.28
C ILE A 341 -0.39 0.46 -8.38
N GLY A 342 -0.33 0.95 -7.17
CA GLY A 342 -1.42 0.92 -6.22
C GLY A 342 -1.20 1.89 -5.08
N SER A 343 -2.09 1.88 -4.12
CA SER A 343 -1.97 2.72 -2.92
C SER A 343 -0.85 2.24 -1.98
N LEU A 344 -0.48 0.96 -2.03
CA LEU A 344 0.58 0.36 -1.21
C LEU A 344 1.90 0.17 -1.95
N ASP A 345 1.88 -0.07 -3.23
CA ASP A 345 3.07 -0.42 -4.01
C ASP A 345 3.17 0.41 -5.30
N ASP A 346 4.29 0.30 -5.98
CA ASP A 346 4.51 0.83 -7.33
C ASP A 346 5.49 -0.08 -8.11
N ILE A 347 5.77 0.30 -9.34
CA ILE A 347 6.66 -0.47 -10.24
C ILE A 347 8.14 -0.12 -10.11
N ARG A 348 8.51 0.83 -9.24
CA ARG A 348 9.90 1.30 -9.04
C ARG A 348 10.68 0.36 -8.16
#